data_292ce3327a3c225ae9685a5f187e1657
#
_entry.id   292ce3327a3c225ae9685a5f187e1657
#
_cell.length_a   1.000
_cell.length_b   1.000
_cell.length_c   1.000
_cell.angle_alpha   90.00
_cell.angle_beta   90.00
_cell.angle_gamma   90.00
#
_symmetry.space_group_name_H-M   'P 1'
#
loop_
_entity.id
_entity.type
_entity.pdbx_description
1 polymer ?
#
loop_
_entity_poly.entity_id
_entity_poly.type
_entity_poly.pdbx_seq_one_letter_code
_entity_poly.pdbx_strand_id
1 'polypeptide(L)'
;MSRSNSEGVNSLNLLENAYDLHVHTAPDITGRRLDDFDMAERARSAGMKGFAIKCHQFQSGGRAALVRRQYPEINAVGGITLNNSVGGLNPMAVEMAARMGSKIVW
;
A
#
# COMPACT_ATOMS: atom_id res chain seq x y z
N MET A 1 -2.90 23.53 13.32
CA MET A 1 -2.87 23.64 12.65
C MET A 1 -2.74 23.98 12.20
N SER A 2 -2.73 23.99 12.20
CA SER A 2 -2.61 24.12 11.40
C SER A 2 -2.04 24.55 10.93
N ARG A 3 -1.81 24.58 10.78
CA ARG A 3 -1.19 24.86 9.98
C ARG A 3 -1.08 25.86 9.59
N SER A 4 -0.99 26.38 9.40
CA SER A 4 -0.93 27.03 8.83
C SER A 4 -0.85 27.69 8.33
N ASN A 5 -0.68 28.15 8.17
CA ASN A 5 -0.67 28.61 7.53
C ASN A 5 -0.80 29.02 6.84
N SER A 6 -0.73 29.29 6.72
CA SER A 6 -0.89 29.35 6.03
C SER A 6 -0.84 29.47 5.28
N GLU A 7 -0.69 29.60 5.08
CA GLU A 7 -0.72 29.32 4.29
C GLU A 7 -0.57 28.75 3.82
N GLY A 8 -0.33 28.51 3.93
CA GLY A 8 -0.30 27.64 3.36
C GLY A 8 -0.41 27.07 3.20
N VAL A 9 -0.32 27.03 3.23
CA VAL A 9 -0.88 26.50 2.95
C VAL A 9 -1.47 25.74 2.11
N ASN A 10 -1.93 25.76 1.72
CA ASN A 10 -2.72 25.17 0.74
C ASN A 10 -1.93 24.21 -0.04
N SER A 11 -0.77 24.55 -0.44
CA SER A 11 0.14 23.64 -1.08
C SER A 11 0.39 22.44 -0.22
N LEU A 12 0.06 22.54 1.04
CA LEU A 12 0.26 21.44 1.97
C LEU A 12 -0.75 20.32 1.77
N ASN A 13 -1.76 20.55 0.94
CA ASN A 13 -2.76 19.53 0.67
C ASN A 13 -2.46 18.73 -0.58
N LEU A 14 -1.22 18.71 -1.02
CA LEU A 14 -0.84 17.91 -2.19
C LEU A 14 -1.05 16.42 -1.97
N LEU A 15 -1.00 15.95 -0.72
CA LEU A 15 -1.20 14.55 -0.41
C LEU A 15 -2.67 14.20 -0.23
N GLU A 16 -3.55 15.17 -0.14
CA GLU A 16 -4.96 14.89 0.08
C GLU A 16 -5.53 14.10 -1.07
N ASN A 17 -6.17 12.98 -0.76
CA ASN A 17 -6.74 12.03 -1.72
C ASN A 17 -5.70 11.37 -2.63
N ALA A 18 -4.42 11.49 -2.32
CA ALA A 18 -3.36 10.89 -3.12
C ALA A 18 -3.20 9.41 -2.81
N TYR A 19 -2.61 8.69 -3.76
CA TYR A 19 -2.17 7.31 -3.58
C TYR A 19 -0.65 7.25 -3.67
N ASP A 20 -0.04 6.44 -2.82
CA ASP A 20 1.36 6.05 -3.00
C ASP A 20 1.34 4.63 -3.56
N LEU A 21 1.77 4.47 -4.80
CA LEU A 21 1.64 3.19 -5.50
C LEU A 21 2.86 2.28 -5.33
N HIS A 22 3.78 2.61 -4.42
CA HIS A 22 5.01 1.83 -4.29
C HIS A 22 5.53 1.95 -2.85
N VAL A 23 4.97 1.16 -1.93
CA VAL A 23 5.33 1.22 -0.52
C VAL A 23 5.82 -0.14 -0.07
N HIS A 24 6.94 -0.15 0.64
CA HIS A 24 7.46 -1.37 1.27
C HIS A 24 7.25 -1.30 2.77
N THR A 25 6.42 -2.18 3.28
CA THR A 25 6.06 -2.23 4.69
C THR A 25 6.29 -3.63 5.25
N ALA A 26 6.31 -3.73 6.57
CA ALA A 26 6.36 -5.03 7.23
C ALA A 26 4.93 -5.60 7.31
N PRO A 27 4.75 -6.90 7.34
CA PRO A 27 5.81 -7.93 7.41
C PRO A 27 6.51 -8.12 6.06
N ASP A 28 7.82 -8.32 6.11
CA ASP A 28 8.62 -8.54 4.91
C ASP A 28 9.86 -9.35 5.31
N ILE A 29 10.52 -9.93 4.31
CA ILE A 29 11.80 -10.62 4.54
C ILE A 29 12.85 -9.60 4.95
N THR A 30 12.85 -8.44 4.31
CA THR A 30 13.75 -7.33 4.65
C THR A 30 13.10 -6.48 5.74
N GLY A 31 13.90 -6.00 6.70
CA GLY A 31 13.39 -5.11 7.74
C GLY A 31 12.84 -3.82 7.14
N ARG A 32 11.69 -3.38 7.64
CA ARG A 32 11.02 -2.16 7.19
C ARG A 32 10.76 -1.25 8.38
N ARG A 33 10.70 0.05 8.13
CA ARG A 33 10.47 1.03 9.19
C ARG A 33 9.06 0.98 9.76
N LEU A 34 8.09 0.74 8.88
CA LEU A 34 6.68 0.76 9.25
C LEU A 34 6.06 -0.56 8.86
N ASP A 35 5.09 -1.01 9.65
CA ASP A 35 4.27 -2.14 9.21
C ASP A 35 3.07 -1.60 8.42
N ASP A 36 2.23 -2.52 7.95
CA ASP A 36 1.07 -2.18 7.14
C ASP A 36 0.11 -1.24 7.87
N PHE A 37 -0.09 -1.47 9.16
CA PHE A 37 -1.01 -0.65 9.95
C PHE A 37 -0.39 0.71 10.28
N ASP A 38 0.91 0.76 10.53
CA ASP A 38 1.61 2.03 10.72
C ASP A 38 1.47 2.90 9.48
N MET A 39 1.63 2.30 8.30
CA MET A 39 1.50 3.03 7.05
C MET A 39 0.07 3.54 6.87
N ALA A 40 -0.92 2.71 7.19
CA ALA A 40 -2.31 3.11 7.08
C ALA A 40 -2.61 4.30 7.99
N GLU A 41 -2.08 4.28 9.21
CA GLU A 41 -2.28 5.39 10.14
C GLU A 41 -1.63 6.67 9.62
N ARG A 42 -0.44 6.56 9.04
CA ARG A 42 0.23 7.71 8.44
C ARG A 42 -0.52 8.26 7.25
N ALA A 43 -1.02 7.38 6.39
CA ALA A 43 -1.80 7.78 5.22
C ALA A 43 -3.08 8.50 5.66
N ARG A 44 -3.76 7.94 6.67
CA ARG A 44 -4.98 8.54 7.19
C ARG A 44 -4.69 9.95 7.73
N SER A 45 -3.64 10.09 8.52
CA SER A 45 -3.28 11.38 9.12
C SER A 45 -2.91 12.42 8.06
N ALA A 46 -2.36 11.99 6.94
CA ALA A 46 -1.96 12.89 5.86
C ALA A 46 -3.11 13.18 4.88
N GLY A 47 -4.28 12.58 5.08
CA GLY A 47 -5.41 12.78 4.18
C GLY A 47 -5.29 12.01 2.88
N MET A 48 -4.41 11.04 2.81
CA MET A 48 -4.24 10.21 1.60
C MET A 48 -5.41 9.27 1.44
N LYS A 49 -5.67 8.85 0.21
CA LYS A 49 -6.74 7.92 -0.09
C LYS A 49 -6.31 6.46 0.07
N GLY A 50 -5.06 6.16 -0.24
CA GLY A 50 -4.59 4.80 -0.12
C GLY A 50 -3.15 4.61 -0.52
N PHE A 51 -2.75 3.36 -0.55
CA PHE A 51 -1.39 3.00 -0.96
C PHE A 51 -1.35 1.57 -1.45
N ALA A 52 -0.33 1.25 -2.25
CA ALA A 52 -0.12 -0.08 -2.77
C ALA A 52 1.06 -0.72 -2.04
N ILE A 53 0.82 -1.88 -1.47
CA ILE A 53 1.86 -2.63 -0.75
C ILE A 53 2.65 -3.45 -1.76
N LYS A 54 3.93 -3.14 -1.91
CA LYS A 54 4.82 -3.91 -2.78
C LYS A 54 5.71 -4.81 -1.96
N CYS A 55 5.63 -6.11 -2.22
CA CYS A 55 6.52 -7.09 -1.61
C CYS A 55 7.25 -7.81 -2.74
N HIS A 56 8.57 -7.91 -2.62
CA HIS A 56 9.38 -8.54 -3.68
C HIS A 56 9.23 -10.06 -3.70
N GLN A 57 8.77 -10.68 -2.61
CA GLN A 57 8.78 -12.12 -2.47
C GLN A 57 7.40 -12.78 -2.52
N PHE A 58 6.35 -12.07 -2.13
CA PHE A 58 5.02 -12.64 -2.00
C PHE A 58 3.97 -11.66 -2.50
N GLN A 59 2.81 -12.17 -2.94
CA GLN A 59 1.71 -11.27 -3.25
C GLN A 59 1.17 -10.65 -1.95
N SER A 60 0.62 -9.45 -2.03
CA SER A 60 0.23 -8.67 -0.86
C SER A 60 -1.28 -8.41 -0.77
N GLY A 61 -2.09 -9.10 -1.57
CA GLY A 61 -3.53 -8.87 -1.57
C GLY A 61 -4.19 -9.15 -0.24
N GLY A 62 -3.76 -10.23 0.43
CA GLY A 62 -4.32 -10.58 1.74
C GLY A 62 -3.98 -9.54 2.79
N ARG A 63 -2.75 -9.02 2.76
CA ARG A 63 -2.34 -7.98 3.70
C ARG A 63 -3.17 -6.71 3.48
N ALA A 64 -3.36 -6.34 2.22
CA ALA A 64 -4.16 -5.16 1.89
C ALA A 64 -5.61 -5.31 2.36
N ALA A 65 -6.16 -6.52 2.26
CA ALA A 65 -7.52 -6.77 2.71
C ALA A 65 -7.66 -6.53 4.21
N LEU A 66 -6.66 -6.95 4.99
CA LEU A 66 -6.69 -6.72 6.44
C LEU A 66 -6.56 -5.24 6.77
N VAL A 67 -5.74 -4.52 6.02
CA VAL A 67 -5.60 -3.08 6.23
C VAL A 67 -6.94 -2.39 5.97
N ARG A 68 -7.61 -2.74 4.88
CA ARG A 68 -8.90 -2.13 4.56
C ARG A 68 -9.94 -2.42 5.63
N ARG A 69 -9.85 -3.59 6.26
CA ARG A 69 -10.79 -3.93 7.34
C ARG A 69 -10.52 -3.08 8.58
N GLN A 70 -9.26 -2.90 8.93
CA GLN A 70 -8.88 -2.14 10.12
C GLN A 70 -9.01 -0.64 9.91
N TYR A 71 -8.76 -0.18 8.69
CA TYR A 71 -8.80 1.24 8.32
C TYR A 71 -9.72 1.41 7.11
N PRO A 72 -11.05 1.40 7.31
CA PRO A 72 -11.98 1.42 6.17
C PRO A 72 -11.86 2.67 5.30
N GLU A 73 -11.33 3.77 5.85
CA GLU A 73 -11.17 4.99 5.07
C GLU A 73 -9.92 4.98 4.19
N ILE A 74 -9.07 3.97 4.34
CA ILE A 74 -7.84 3.86 3.53
C ILE A 74 -8.01 2.72 2.54
N ASN A 75 -7.81 3.02 1.26
CA ASN A 75 -7.86 1.99 0.22
C ASN A 75 -6.46 1.41 0.02
N ALA A 76 -6.09 0.46 0.86
CA ALA A 76 -4.85 -0.28 0.65
C ALA A 76 -5.08 -1.30 -0.46
N VAL A 77 -4.14 -1.39 -1.40
CA VAL A 77 -4.23 -2.35 -2.49
C VAL A 77 -2.98 -3.23 -2.49
N GLY A 78 -3.17 -4.47 -2.91
CA GLY A 78 -2.08 -5.42 -3.02
C GLY A 78 -1.58 -5.56 -4.44
N GLY A 79 -0.48 -6.25 -4.57
CA GLY A 79 0.11 -6.56 -5.85
C GLY A 79 0.96 -7.80 -5.79
N ILE A 80 1.53 -8.15 -6.92
CA ILE A 80 2.48 -9.24 -7.02
C ILE A 80 3.67 -8.80 -7.87
N THR A 81 4.86 -9.14 -7.42
CA THR A 81 6.10 -8.88 -8.16
C THR A 81 6.58 -10.22 -8.70
N LEU A 82 6.78 -10.30 -10.01
CA LEU A 82 7.06 -11.58 -10.67
C LEU A 82 8.53 -11.95 -10.58
N ASN A 83 9.00 -12.10 -9.35
CA ASN A 83 10.34 -12.57 -9.05
C ASN A 83 10.34 -14.10 -8.91
N ASN A 84 11.51 -14.68 -8.76
CA ASN A 84 11.63 -16.13 -8.65
C ASN A 84 10.86 -16.71 -7.47
N SER A 85 10.70 -15.94 -6.40
CA SER A 85 9.99 -16.41 -5.20
C SER A 85 8.54 -16.75 -5.47
N VAL A 86 7.95 -16.19 -6.53
CA VAL A 86 6.59 -16.55 -6.94
C VAL A 86 6.59 -17.35 -8.25
N GLY A 87 7.76 -17.83 -8.69
CA GLY A 87 7.87 -18.62 -9.90
C GLY A 87 8.13 -17.81 -11.16
N GLY A 88 8.59 -16.57 -11.04
CA GLY A 88 8.87 -15.70 -12.19
C GLY A 88 7.61 -15.36 -12.96
N LEU A 89 7.64 -15.50 -14.27
CA LEU A 89 6.48 -15.28 -15.12
C LEU A 89 5.52 -16.45 -14.95
N ASN A 90 4.69 -16.36 -13.92
CA ASN A 90 3.82 -17.44 -13.48
C ASN A 90 2.36 -17.01 -13.59
N PRO A 91 1.67 -17.40 -14.68
CA PRO A 91 0.28 -16.96 -14.88
C PRO A 91 -0.65 -17.39 -13.74
N MET A 92 -0.43 -18.56 -13.15
CA MET A 92 -1.28 -19.01 -12.06
C MET A 92 -1.11 -18.12 -10.83
N ALA A 93 0.12 -17.68 -10.55
CA ALA A 93 0.36 -16.78 -9.41
C ALA A 93 -0.33 -15.44 -9.63
N VAL A 94 -0.33 -14.94 -10.87
CA VAL A 94 -1.02 -13.70 -11.20
C VAL A 94 -2.53 -13.87 -11.02
N GLU A 95 -3.06 -14.99 -11.47
CA GLU A 95 -4.50 -15.23 -11.32
C GLU A 95 -4.90 -15.29 -9.85
N MET A 96 -4.11 -15.99 -9.02
CA MET A 96 -4.42 -16.08 -7.60
C MET A 96 -4.30 -14.72 -6.92
N ALA A 97 -3.29 -13.93 -7.29
CA ALA A 97 -3.15 -12.58 -6.76
C ALA A 97 -4.38 -11.73 -7.12
N ALA A 98 -4.83 -11.82 -8.36
CA ALA A 98 -6.02 -11.08 -8.79
C ALA A 98 -7.26 -11.52 -8.01
N ARG A 99 -7.41 -12.81 -7.77
CA ARG A 99 -8.54 -13.33 -6.99
C ARG A 99 -8.50 -12.86 -5.54
N MET A 100 -7.30 -12.63 -5.01
CA MET A 100 -7.14 -12.05 -3.67
C MET A 100 -7.36 -10.54 -3.66
N GLY A 101 -7.67 -9.95 -4.81
CA GLY A 101 -7.95 -8.53 -4.90
C GLY A 101 -6.75 -7.66 -5.21
N SER A 102 -5.61 -8.26 -5.54
CA SER A 102 -4.43 -7.48 -5.94
C SER A 102 -4.73 -6.71 -7.22
N LYS A 103 -4.15 -5.52 -7.34
CA LYS A 103 -4.43 -4.60 -8.42
C LYS A 103 -3.23 -4.30 -9.30
N ILE A 104 -2.02 -4.65 -8.86
CA ILE A 104 -0.79 -4.28 -9.55
C ILE A 104 0.07 -5.51 -9.74
N VAL A 105 0.65 -5.61 -10.94
CA VAL A 105 1.65 -6.64 -11.26
C VAL A 105 2.91 -5.90 -11.66
N TRP A 106 4.02 -6.19 -10.98
CA TRP A 106 5.32 -5.66 -11.34
C TRP A 106 6.17 -6.69 -12.04
#